data_320e8467920471aaff7f2798f1178fee
#
_entry.id   320e8467920471aaff7f2798f1178fee
#
_cell.length_a   1.000
_cell.length_b   1.000
_cell.length_c   1.000
_cell.angle_alpha   90.00
_cell.angle_beta   90.00
_cell.angle_gamma   90.00
#
_symmetry.space_group_name_H-M   'P 1'
#
loop_
_entity.id
_entity.type
_entity.pdbx_description
1 polymer ?
#
loop_
_entity_poly.entity_id
_entity_poly.type
_entity_poly.pdbx_seq_one_letter_code
_entity_poly.pdbx_strand_id
1 'polypeptide(L)'
;MKKHSIRLIALMFLACCLTSAVGQKRNKYEFERNLPVYADSLLKDLTYPLAWGHSPIKSFKKWKKVARQKVFDCMLAPPPAPLPKPYEVKVLCEEQREGYKARKLEIRLSRYYWVPAYVLIPDGKGPFPAVNALHDHGGHLFIGKEKMIRPLACEDSTVIKDADEWLAGYEGQFFGDYLARHGYVVFSADAPMWGERGQKEGAQRNKYDMIAGNMMMYGIDLSAYMTYDDLSGTEYLASMSEVDASRVACVGWSMGGYRAWMLSALSDRIKVGASVCWMVTTDEQMSFKYSRTENGGFANCFPG
;
A
#
# COMPACT_ATOMS: atom_id res chain seq x y z
N MET A 1 66.84 21.74 22.23
CA MET A 1 65.91 20.77 21.63
C MET A 1 64.44 20.88 22.06
N LYS A 2 64.01 21.60 23.08
CA LYS A 2 62.60 21.66 23.54
C LYS A 2 61.73 22.74 22.85
N LYS A 3 62.30 23.76 22.21
CA LYS A 3 61.52 24.85 21.55
C LYS A 3 60.99 24.52 20.13
N HIS A 4 61.63 23.57 19.45
CA HIS A 4 61.18 23.17 18.09
C HIS A 4 60.03 22.18 18.11
N SER A 5 59.95 21.31 19.12
CA SER A 5 58.85 20.35 19.25
C SER A 5 57.48 20.99 19.55
N ILE A 6 57.47 22.10 20.32
CA ILE A 6 56.22 22.82 20.67
C ILE A 6 55.64 23.56 19.47
N ARG A 7 56.49 24.10 18.58
CA ARG A 7 56.05 24.78 17.38
C ARG A 7 55.49 23.82 16.33
N LEU A 8 56.03 22.58 16.25
CA LEU A 8 55.53 21.56 15.33
C LEU A 8 54.16 21.02 15.76
N ILE A 9 53.94 20.85 17.06
CA ILE A 9 52.65 20.41 17.63
C ILE A 9 51.58 21.49 17.47
N ALA A 10 51.92 22.77 17.66
CA ALA A 10 50.99 23.87 17.44
C ALA A 10 50.60 24.05 15.96
N LEU A 11 51.53 23.82 15.02
CA LEU A 11 51.24 23.81 13.58
C LEU A 11 50.41 22.61 13.13
N MET A 12 50.60 21.42 13.75
CA MET A 12 49.72 20.27 13.47
C MET A 12 48.31 20.47 14.02
N PHE A 13 48.14 21.08 15.18
CA PHE A 13 46.80 21.40 15.72
C PHE A 13 46.11 22.49 14.87
N LEU A 14 46.86 23.49 14.37
CA LEU A 14 46.29 24.51 13.50
C LEU A 14 45.91 23.93 12.12
N ALA A 15 46.70 22.99 11.60
CA ALA A 15 46.39 22.27 10.37
C ALA A 15 45.16 21.33 10.50
N CYS A 16 45.02 20.66 11.64
CA CYS A 16 43.82 19.85 11.92
C CYS A 16 42.56 20.71 12.12
N CYS A 17 42.68 21.92 12.65
CA CYS A 17 41.51 22.83 12.75
C CYS A 17 41.13 23.48 11.43
N LEU A 18 42.06 23.56 10.47
CA LEU A 18 41.79 24.13 9.12
C LEU A 18 41.20 23.12 8.13
N THR A 19 41.28 21.81 8.40
CA THR A 19 40.69 20.79 7.54
C THR A 19 39.20 20.49 7.83
N SER A 20 38.66 21.05 8.92
CA SER A 20 37.23 20.89 9.27
C SER A 20 36.32 21.98 8.72
N ALA A 21 36.88 22.98 8.06
CA ALA A 21 36.09 24.01 7.38
C ALA A 21 36.16 23.83 5.85
N VAL A 22 35.85 22.60 5.37
CA VAL A 22 35.25 22.51 4.05
C VAL A 22 33.88 23.12 4.23
N GLY A 23 33.79 24.43 3.97
CA GLY A 23 32.54 25.16 4.03
C GLY A 23 31.53 24.45 3.15
N GLN A 24 30.61 23.78 3.80
CA GLN A 24 29.43 23.24 3.15
C GLN A 24 28.84 24.42 2.41
N LYS A 25 28.91 24.43 1.06
CA LYS A 25 28.35 25.51 0.25
C LYS A 25 26.92 25.66 0.71
N ARG A 26 26.62 26.77 1.40
CA ARG A 26 25.29 27.05 1.90
C ARG A 26 24.38 27.11 0.69
N ASN A 27 23.48 26.14 0.57
CA ASN A 27 22.50 26.18 -0.50
C ASN A 27 21.73 27.49 -0.41
N LYS A 28 21.53 28.13 -1.55
CA LYS A 28 20.81 29.40 -1.63
C LYS A 28 19.34 29.24 -1.22
N TYR A 29 18.79 28.04 -1.40
CA TYR A 29 17.41 27.70 -1.14
C TYR A 29 17.31 26.58 -0.09
N GLU A 30 16.22 26.55 0.67
CA GLU A 30 15.96 25.53 1.70
C GLU A 30 15.40 24.24 1.13
N PHE A 31 14.92 24.27 -0.11
CA PHE A 31 14.35 23.09 -0.79
C PHE A 31 15.12 22.82 -2.07
N GLU A 32 15.40 21.58 -2.33
CA GLU A 32 15.90 21.06 -3.58
C GLU A 32 14.92 20.01 -4.10
N ARG A 33 14.37 20.23 -5.31
CA ARG A 33 13.23 19.45 -5.81
C ARG A 33 12.07 19.51 -4.81
N ASN A 34 11.59 18.37 -4.34
CA ASN A 34 10.46 18.27 -3.41
C ASN A 34 10.88 17.94 -1.97
N LEU A 35 12.18 18.02 -1.65
CA LEU A 35 12.72 17.75 -0.33
C LEU A 35 13.46 18.96 0.25
N PRO A 36 13.43 19.14 1.58
CA PRO A 36 14.31 20.11 2.22
C PRO A 36 15.76 19.67 2.07
N VAL A 37 16.68 20.62 1.87
CA VAL A 37 18.12 20.33 1.71
C VAL A 37 18.75 19.62 2.91
N TYR A 38 18.10 19.63 4.06
CA TYR A 38 18.52 18.91 5.26
C TYR A 38 17.83 17.53 5.42
N ALA A 39 17.13 17.05 4.40
CA ALA A 39 16.43 15.76 4.45
C ALA A 39 17.34 14.59 4.88
N ASP A 40 18.56 14.53 4.33
CA ASP A 40 19.54 13.51 4.71
C ASP A 40 19.97 13.60 6.19
N SER A 41 19.92 14.77 6.79
CA SER A 41 20.19 14.94 8.23
C SER A 41 19.01 14.47 9.06
N LEU A 42 17.79 14.81 8.66
CA LEU A 42 16.57 14.29 9.30
C LEU A 42 16.51 12.77 9.27
N LEU A 43 16.87 12.15 8.13
CA LEU A 43 16.86 10.70 7.99
C LEU A 43 17.86 10.02 8.95
N LYS A 44 19.01 10.64 9.21
CA LYS A 44 20.00 10.12 10.17
C LYS A 44 19.53 10.20 11.62
N ASP A 45 18.66 11.15 11.92
CA ASP A 45 18.10 11.33 13.27
C ASP A 45 16.90 10.43 13.53
N LEU A 46 16.37 9.74 12.50
CA LEU A 46 15.26 8.80 12.66
C LEU A 46 15.67 7.62 13.52
N THR A 47 14.82 7.30 14.47
CA THR A 47 14.96 6.11 15.32
C THR A 47 13.73 5.23 15.17
N TYR A 48 13.95 3.91 15.24
CA TYR A 48 12.88 2.93 15.10
C TYR A 48 12.70 2.11 16.39
N PRO A 49 12.25 2.75 17.49
CA PRO A 49 12.21 2.12 18.82
C PRO A 49 11.26 0.93 18.91
N LEU A 50 10.32 0.83 17.99
CA LEU A 50 9.38 -0.30 17.87
C LEU A 50 9.79 -1.33 16.83
N ALA A 51 10.93 -1.18 16.13
CA ALA A 51 11.41 -2.24 15.24
C ALA A 51 11.62 -3.53 16.04
N TRP A 52 11.12 -4.65 15.50
CA TRP A 52 11.29 -5.95 16.15
C TRP A 52 12.78 -6.29 16.30
N GLY A 53 13.18 -6.68 17.47
CA GLY A 53 14.60 -6.91 17.81
C GLY A 53 15.28 -5.72 18.50
N HIS A 54 14.90 -4.48 18.20
CA HIS A 54 15.39 -3.27 18.87
C HIS A 54 14.48 -2.85 20.04
N SER A 55 13.21 -3.17 19.94
CA SER A 55 12.24 -2.88 20.99
C SER A 55 12.59 -3.57 22.33
N PRO A 56 12.39 -2.90 23.47
CA PRO A 56 12.53 -3.52 24.80
C PRO A 56 11.46 -4.61 25.05
N ILE A 57 10.40 -4.66 24.26
CA ILE A 57 9.31 -5.65 24.41
C ILE A 57 9.75 -6.98 23.81
N LYS A 58 10.07 -7.96 24.65
CA LYS A 58 10.56 -9.28 24.23
C LYS A 58 9.47 -10.28 23.82
N SER A 59 8.22 -10.07 24.24
CA SER A 59 7.11 -10.91 23.82
C SER A 59 6.55 -10.45 22.48
N PHE A 60 6.66 -11.27 21.43
CA PHE A 60 6.13 -10.95 20.09
C PHE A 60 4.64 -10.57 20.12
N LYS A 61 3.82 -11.28 20.90
CA LYS A 61 2.39 -10.98 21.05
C LYS A 61 2.14 -9.59 21.64
N LYS A 62 2.92 -9.21 22.67
CA LYS A 62 2.82 -7.87 23.30
C LYS A 62 3.35 -6.80 22.35
N TRP A 63 4.50 -7.07 21.71
CA TRP A 63 5.09 -6.17 20.72
C TRP A 63 4.14 -5.90 19.57
N LYS A 64 3.58 -6.94 18.96
CA LYS A 64 2.63 -6.83 17.84
C LYS A 64 1.44 -5.94 18.18
N LYS A 65 0.90 -6.05 19.40
CA LYS A 65 -0.20 -5.18 19.86
C LYS A 65 0.21 -3.71 19.91
N VAL A 66 1.39 -3.42 20.49
CA VAL A 66 1.89 -2.04 20.64
C VAL A 66 2.27 -1.46 19.27
N ALA A 67 2.98 -2.22 18.44
CA ALA A 67 3.38 -1.78 17.11
C ALA A 67 2.16 -1.49 16.20
N ARG A 68 1.15 -2.37 16.21
CA ARG A 68 -0.10 -2.14 15.47
C ARG A 68 -0.82 -0.87 15.92
N GLN A 69 -0.91 -0.65 17.23
CA GLN A 69 -1.55 0.57 17.75
C GLN A 69 -0.79 1.81 17.25
N LYS A 70 0.56 1.78 17.29
CA LYS A 70 1.36 2.90 16.78
C LYS A 70 1.12 3.16 15.30
N VAL A 71 0.98 2.11 14.47
CA VAL A 71 0.64 2.27 13.06
C VAL A 71 -0.73 2.94 12.91
N PHE A 72 -1.75 2.51 13.66
CA PHE A 72 -3.07 3.16 13.64
C PHE A 72 -3.00 4.62 14.11
N ASP A 73 -2.17 4.93 15.10
CA ASP A 73 -1.97 6.32 15.57
C ASP A 73 -1.36 7.21 14.46
N CYS A 74 -0.53 6.64 13.57
CA CYS A 74 0.05 7.35 12.43
C CYS A 74 -0.94 7.57 11.27
N MET A 75 -2.07 6.89 11.25
CA MET A 75 -3.07 6.99 10.18
C MET A 75 -3.98 8.22 10.30
N LEU A 76 -3.74 9.13 11.22
CA LEU A 76 -4.52 10.34 11.52
C LEU A 76 -5.94 10.02 12.02
N ALA A 77 -6.78 9.38 11.21
CA ALA A 77 -8.11 8.96 11.60
C ALA A 77 -8.11 7.56 12.24
N PRO A 78 -8.90 7.30 13.29
CA PRO A 78 -9.04 5.96 13.83
C PRO A 78 -9.74 5.03 12.85
N PRO A 79 -9.55 3.69 12.97
CA PRO A 79 -10.30 2.73 12.19
C PRO A 79 -11.81 2.97 12.33
N PRO A 80 -12.58 2.88 11.24
CA PRO A 80 -14.02 3.02 11.32
C PRO A 80 -14.61 1.88 12.15
N ALA A 81 -15.74 2.14 12.80
CA ALA A 81 -16.48 1.11 13.51
C ALA A 81 -16.86 -0.02 12.54
N PRO A 82 -16.72 -1.29 12.94
CA PRO A 82 -17.13 -2.42 12.12
C PRO A 82 -18.60 -2.31 11.72
N LEU A 83 -18.89 -2.66 10.46
CA LEU A 83 -20.27 -2.72 10.00
C LEU A 83 -20.99 -3.95 10.55
N PRO A 84 -22.33 -3.89 10.72
CA PRO A 84 -23.12 -5.07 11.06
C PRO A 84 -22.94 -6.20 10.06
N LYS A 85 -23.00 -7.44 10.54
CA LYS A 85 -23.03 -8.64 9.69
C LYS A 85 -24.45 -9.18 9.61
N PRO A 86 -24.88 -9.78 8.46
CA PRO A 86 -24.10 -9.91 7.23
C PRO A 86 -23.86 -8.58 6.54
N TYR A 87 -22.79 -8.49 5.75
CA TYR A 87 -22.52 -7.30 4.93
C TYR A 87 -23.64 -7.11 3.89
N GLU A 88 -23.99 -5.86 3.61
CA GLU A 88 -24.86 -5.52 2.50
C GLU A 88 -24.08 -5.67 1.18
N VAL A 89 -24.58 -6.53 0.29
CA VAL A 89 -23.95 -6.85 -1.00
C VAL A 89 -24.98 -6.82 -2.10
N LYS A 90 -24.65 -6.19 -3.22
CA LYS A 90 -25.41 -6.27 -4.46
C LYS A 90 -24.58 -7.04 -5.47
N VAL A 91 -25.13 -8.10 -6.03
CA VAL A 91 -24.55 -8.79 -7.19
C VAL A 91 -25.05 -8.06 -8.44
N LEU A 92 -24.11 -7.46 -9.19
CA LEU A 92 -24.42 -6.67 -10.38
C LEU A 92 -24.45 -7.56 -11.62
N CYS A 93 -23.50 -8.48 -11.72
CA CYS A 93 -23.52 -9.52 -12.73
C CYS A 93 -22.73 -10.76 -12.30
N GLU A 94 -23.01 -11.87 -12.94
CA GLU A 94 -22.38 -13.16 -12.68
C GLU A 94 -22.14 -13.89 -14.00
N GLU A 95 -21.02 -14.56 -14.15
CA GLU A 95 -20.75 -15.44 -15.28
C GLU A 95 -20.02 -16.70 -14.83
N GLN A 96 -20.31 -17.83 -15.51
CA GLN A 96 -19.57 -19.06 -15.36
C GLN A 96 -18.34 -19.03 -16.26
N ARG A 97 -17.19 -19.34 -15.70
CA ARG A 97 -15.92 -19.52 -16.40
C ARG A 97 -15.42 -20.94 -16.23
N GLU A 98 -14.39 -21.31 -16.97
CA GLU A 98 -13.80 -22.65 -16.84
C GLU A 98 -13.22 -22.87 -15.43
N GLY A 99 -13.88 -23.72 -14.64
CA GLY A 99 -13.46 -24.10 -13.29
C GLY A 99 -13.85 -23.15 -12.16
N TYR A 100 -14.56 -22.06 -12.44
CA TYR A 100 -14.99 -21.12 -11.40
C TYR A 100 -16.11 -20.17 -11.89
N LYS A 101 -16.81 -19.60 -10.93
CA LYS A 101 -17.81 -18.57 -11.13
C LYS A 101 -17.20 -17.19 -10.82
N ALA A 102 -17.45 -16.19 -11.68
CA ALA A 102 -17.06 -14.81 -11.48
C ALA A 102 -18.28 -13.93 -11.19
N ARG A 103 -18.14 -13.03 -10.21
CA ARG A 103 -19.18 -12.06 -9.81
C ARG A 103 -18.63 -10.65 -9.78
N LYS A 104 -19.38 -9.70 -10.32
CA LYS A 104 -19.22 -8.28 -10.04
C LYS A 104 -20.16 -7.89 -8.91
N LEU A 105 -19.64 -7.22 -7.91
CA LEU A 105 -20.34 -6.86 -6.69
C LEU A 105 -20.19 -5.36 -6.40
N GLU A 106 -21.19 -4.80 -5.72
CA GLU A 106 -21.04 -3.64 -4.86
C GLU A 106 -21.21 -4.09 -3.42
N ILE A 107 -20.26 -3.75 -2.57
CA ILE A 107 -20.22 -4.14 -1.16
C ILE A 107 -20.21 -2.88 -0.30
N ARG A 108 -21.05 -2.82 0.70
CA ARG A 108 -21.00 -1.76 1.69
C ARG A 108 -19.90 -2.03 2.69
N LEU A 109 -18.70 -1.49 2.43
CA LEU A 109 -17.54 -1.59 3.32
C LEU A 109 -17.45 -0.43 4.31
N SER A 110 -18.26 0.62 4.12
CA SER A 110 -18.37 1.78 4.98
C SER A 110 -19.82 2.23 5.11
N ARG A 111 -20.15 2.90 6.21
CA ARG A 111 -21.47 3.56 6.34
C ARG A 111 -21.71 4.67 5.32
N TYR A 112 -20.66 5.14 4.64
CA TYR A 112 -20.70 6.28 3.74
C TYR A 112 -20.73 5.90 2.27
N TYR A 113 -20.23 4.73 1.88
CA TYR A 113 -20.05 4.36 0.47
C TYR A 113 -20.08 2.86 0.25
N TRP A 114 -20.32 2.50 -1.00
CA TRP A 114 -20.23 1.16 -1.57
C TRP A 114 -18.93 1.00 -2.33
N VAL A 115 -18.36 -0.19 -2.34
CA VAL A 115 -17.10 -0.49 -3.00
C VAL A 115 -17.32 -1.51 -4.09
N PRO A 116 -17.01 -1.19 -5.37
CA PRO A 116 -17.03 -2.14 -6.47
C PRO A 116 -15.94 -3.20 -6.29
N ALA A 117 -16.29 -4.45 -6.52
CA ALA A 117 -15.38 -5.57 -6.36
C ALA A 117 -15.71 -6.71 -7.32
N TYR A 118 -14.70 -7.56 -7.57
CA TYR A 118 -14.88 -8.86 -8.18
C TYR A 118 -14.63 -9.96 -7.15
N VAL A 119 -15.39 -11.05 -7.29
CA VAL A 119 -15.18 -12.29 -6.55
C VAL A 119 -15.16 -13.45 -7.52
N LEU A 120 -14.16 -14.28 -7.44
CA LEU A 120 -14.06 -15.56 -8.14
C LEU A 120 -14.24 -16.69 -7.14
N ILE A 121 -15.12 -17.63 -7.45
CA ILE A 121 -15.46 -18.76 -6.59
C ILE A 121 -15.20 -20.05 -7.36
N PRO A 122 -14.24 -20.90 -6.94
CA PRO A 122 -13.97 -22.18 -7.61
C PRO A 122 -15.18 -23.08 -7.65
N ASP A 123 -15.29 -23.87 -8.72
CA ASP A 123 -16.26 -24.97 -8.79
C ASP A 123 -15.90 -26.07 -7.76
N GLY A 124 -16.90 -26.79 -7.29
CA GLY A 124 -16.72 -27.92 -6.38
C GLY A 124 -17.23 -27.66 -4.96
N LYS A 125 -16.76 -28.48 -4.02
CA LYS A 125 -17.22 -28.46 -2.63
C LYS A 125 -16.23 -27.70 -1.74
N GLY A 126 -16.61 -26.47 -1.37
CA GLY A 126 -15.88 -25.68 -0.37
C GLY A 126 -16.03 -26.17 1.08
N PRO A 127 -15.58 -25.38 2.09
CA PRO A 127 -15.01 -24.05 1.93
C PRO A 127 -13.56 -24.08 1.40
N PHE A 128 -13.23 -23.07 0.59
CA PHE A 128 -11.94 -22.95 -0.08
C PHE A 128 -11.00 -21.98 0.66
N PRO A 129 -9.66 -22.09 0.50
CA PRO A 129 -8.75 -21.02 0.85
C PRO A 129 -9.07 -19.79 0.01
N ALA A 130 -8.74 -18.60 0.54
CA ALA A 130 -9.09 -17.36 -0.13
C ALA A 130 -7.92 -16.38 -0.21
N VAL A 131 -7.94 -15.52 -1.23
CA VAL A 131 -6.92 -14.50 -1.48
C VAL A 131 -7.58 -13.15 -1.71
N ASN A 132 -7.19 -12.15 -0.93
CA ASN A 132 -7.45 -10.74 -1.25
C ASN A 132 -6.34 -10.26 -2.20
N ALA A 133 -6.71 -10.01 -3.45
CA ALA A 133 -5.81 -9.61 -4.54
C ALA A 133 -5.84 -8.09 -4.72
N LEU A 134 -4.75 -7.44 -4.38
CA LEU A 134 -4.63 -5.99 -4.26
C LEU A 134 -3.91 -5.42 -5.48
N HIS A 135 -4.64 -4.65 -6.30
CA HIS A 135 -4.11 -4.07 -7.52
C HIS A 135 -3.08 -2.96 -7.23
N ASP A 136 -2.24 -2.69 -8.21
CA ASP A 136 -1.20 -1.69 -8.19
C ASP A 136 -1.68 -0.27 -8.55
N HIS A 137 -0.73 0.68 -8.55
CA HIS A 137 -0.93 2.02 -9.08
C HIS A 137 -0.92 2.04 -10.62
N GLY A 138 0.12 1.51 -11.23
CA GLY A 138 0.42 1.16 -12.62
C GLY A 138 0.11 2.14 -13.74
N GLY A 139 -0.57 3.21 -13.54
CA GLY A 139 -0.85 4.22 -14.57
C GLY A 139 -2.21 4.07 -15.29
N HIS A 140 -2.77 2.90 -15.41
CA HIS A 140 -4.12 2.67 -15.92
C HIS A 140 -5.14 2.94 -14.80
N LEU A 141 -5.52 4.22 -14.61
CA LEU A 141 -6.35 4.62 -13.47
C LEU A 141 -7.85 4.33 -13.68
N PHE A 142 -8.26 4.05 -14.93
CA PHE A 142 -9.64 3.65 -15.25
C PHE A 142 -9.98 2.24 -14.78
N ILE A 143 -8.98 1.42 -14.49
CA ILE A 143 -9.12 0.06 -13.99
C ILE A 143 -8.41 -0.10 -12.63
N GLY A 144 -8.99 -0.90 -11.78
CA GLY A 144 -8.45 -1.26 -10.47
C GLY A 144 -8.46 -2.77 -10.30
N LYS A 145 -9.58 -3.33 -9.87
CA LYS A 145 -9.82 -4.78 -9.72
C LYS A 145 -9.58 -5.56 -11.02
N GLU A 146 -9.78 -4.92 -12.17
CA GLU A 146 -9.55 -5.49 -13.50
C GLU A 146 -8.07 -5.76 -13.80
N LYS A 147 -7.16 -5.19 -13.04
CA LYS A 147 -5.74 -5.53 -13.10
C LYS A 147 -5.42 -6.88 -12.47
N MET A 148 -6.26 -7.34 -11.56
CA MET A 148 -6.09 -8.61 -10.85
C MET A 148 -6.93 -9.73 -11.43
N ILE A 149 -8.11 -9.40 -11.94
CA ILE A 149 -9.14 -10.34 -12.38
C ILE A 149 -9.64 -9.88 -13.76
N ARG A 150 -9.75 -10.82 -14.70
CA ARG A 150 -10.31 -10.53 -16.02
C ARG A 150 -11.68 -9.90 -15.90
N PRO A 151 -11.94 -8.76 -16.56
CA PRO A 151 -13.24 -8.13 -16.58
C PRO A 151 -14.36 -9.11 -16.96
N LEU A 152 -15.55 -8.92 -16.38
CA LEU A 152 -16.73 -9.69 -16.74
C LEU A 152 -17.33 -9.14 -18.05
N ALA A 153 -18.09 -9.98 -18.74
CA ALA A 153 -18.72 -9.60 -20.02
C ALA A 153 -19.73 -8.44 -19.91
N CYS A 154 -20.17 -8.12 -18.69
CA CYS A 154 -21.04 -6.98 -18.42
C CYS A 154 -20.32 -5.64 -18.28
N GLU A 155 -18.99 -5.62 -18.36
CA GLU A 155 -18.22 -4.38 -18.29
C GLU A 155 -18.26 -3.60 -19.61
N ASP A 156 -18.01 -2.30 -19.48
CA ASP A 156 -17.85 -1.44 -20.65
C ASP A 156 -16.66 -1.88 -21.50
N SER A 157 -16.78 -1.77 -22.81
CA SER A 157 -15.73 -2.16 -23.75
C SER A 157 -14.42 -1.39 -23.55
N THR A 158 -14.45 -0.17 -23.02
CA THR A 158 -13.25 0.61 -22.70
C THR A 158 -12.51 0.03 -21.49
N VAL A 159 -13.24 -0.47 -20.51
CA VAL A 159 -12.65 -1.17 -19.33
C VAL A 159 -11.98 -2.47 -19.77
N ILE A 160 -12.67 -3.25 -20.63
CA ILE A 160 -12.12 -4.50 -21.16
C ILE A 160 -10.84 -4.23 -21.95
N LYS A 161 -10.87 -3.25 -22.85
CA LYS A 161 -9.71 -2.86 -23.65
C LYS A 161 -8.53 -2.42 -22.79
N ASP A 162 -8.77 -1.56 -21.79
CA ASP A 162 -7.71 -1.06 -20.89
C ASP A 162 -7.09 -2.19 -20.04
N ALA A 163 -7.92 -3.16 -19.63
CA ALA A 163 -7.45 -4.36 -18.93
C ALA A 163 -6.62 -5.28 -19.84
N ASP A 164 -6.99 -5.43 -21.10
CA ASP A 164 -6.24 -6.22 -22.08
C ASP A 164 -4.87 -5.55 -22.40
N GLU A 165 -4.86 -4.23 -22.54
CA GLU A 165 -3.61 -3.45 -22.72
C GLU A 165 -2.70 -3.58 -21.47
N TRP A 166 -3.28 -3.52 -20.28
CA TRP A 166 -2.57 -3.78 -19.04
C TRP A 166 -1.96 -5.18 -19.02
N LEU A 167 -2.76 -6.19 -19.36
CA LEU A 167 -2.37 -7.60 -19.35
C LEU A 167 -1.19 -7.90 -20.26
N ALA A 168 -1.10 -7.22 -21.41
CA ALA A 168 -0.01 -7.39 -22.36
C ALA A 168 1.38 -7.09 -21.73
N GLY A 169 1.44 -6.21 -20.71
CA GLY A 169 2.62 -5.94 -19.91
C GLY A 169 2.94 -7.00 -18.85
N TYR A 170 2.05 -7.97 -18.62
CA TYR A 170 2.12 -8.97 -17.56
C TYR A 170 1.98 -10.41 -18.07
N GLU A 171 2.63 -10.71 -19.17
CA GLU A 171 2.71 -12.05 -19.77
C GLU A 171 1.35 -12.68 -20.13
N GLY A 172 0.31 -11.89 -20.29
CA GLY A 172 -0.99 -12.33 -20.79
C GLY A 172 -1.82 -13.14 -19.80
N GLN A 173 -1.57 -13.08 -18.49
CA GLN A 173 -2.30 -13.86 -17.50
C GLN A 173 -2.86 -13.02 -16.36
N PHE A 174 -4.19 -13.04 -16.18
CA PHE A 174 -4.80 -12.48 -14.97
C PHE A 174 -4.52 -13.37 -13.76
N PHE A 175 -3.88 -12.79 -12.77
CA PHE A 175 -3.42 -13.51 -11.58
C PHE A 175 -4.57 -14.10 -10.76
N GLY A 176 -5.67 -13.36 -10.60
CA GLY A 176 -6.83 -13.83 -9.87
C GLY A 176 -7.51 -15.02 -10.53
N ASP A 177 -7.63 -14.98 -11.86
CA ASP A 177 -8.19 -16.09 -12.66
C ASP A 177 -7.31 -17.34 -12.57
N TYR A 178 -5.99 -17.17 -12.54
CA TYR A 178 -5.07 -18.28 -12.30
C TYR A 178 -5.34 -18.94 -10.93
N LEU A 179 -5.42 -18.16 -9.87
CA LEU A 179 -5.67 -18.66 -8.53
C LEU A 179 -7.05 -19.34 -8.40
N ALA A 180 -8.08 -18.79 -9.04
CA ALA A 180 -9.41 -19.38 -8.99
C ALA A 180 -9.44 -20.78 -9.62
N ARG A 181 -8.78 -20.97 -10.77
CA ARG A 181 -8.60 -22.30 -11.38
C ARG A 181 -7.81 -23.27 -10.50
N HIS A 182 -7.02 -22.76 -9.55
CA HIS A 182 -6.27 -23.58 -8.60
C HIS A 182 -6.96 -23.72 -7.23
N GLY A 183 -8.26 -23.45 -7.16
CA GLY A 183 -9.08 -23.73 -5.99
C GLY A 183 -9.05 -22.67 -4.90
N TYR A 184 -8.75 -21.42 -5.22
CA TYR A 184 -8.83 -20.29 -4.29
C TYR A 184 -10.04 -19.42 -4.61
N VAL A 185 -10.80 -19.03 -3.59
CA VAL A 185 -11.70 -17.88 -3.72
C VAL A 185 -10.83 -16.62 -3.84
N VAL A 186 -11.06 -15.81 -4.85
CA VAL A 186 -10.29 -14.58 -5.06
C VAL A 186 -11.22 -13.39 -4.95
N PHE A 187 -10.82 -12.40 -4.19
CA PHE A 187 -11.49 -11.12 -4.03
C PHE A 187 -10.56 -10.01 -4.48
N SER A 188 -11.06 -9.06 -5.26
CA SER A 188 -10.36 -7.84 -5.60
C SER A 188 -11.33 -6.68 -5.64
N ALA A 189 -11.01 -5.59 -4.94
CA ALA A 189 -11.80 -4.37 -4.91
C ALA A 189 -11.01 -3.18 -5.45
N ASP A 190 -11.73 -2.21 -6.04
CA ASP A 190 -11.14 -0.95 -6.44
C ASP A 190 -10.66 -0.17 -5.22
N ALA A 191 -9.39 0.23 -5.21
CA ALA A 191 -8.90 1.19 -4.25
C ALA A 191 -9.49 2.57 -4.51
N PRO A 192 -9.59 3.45 -3.50
CA PRO A 192 -9.95 4.84 -3.72
C PRO A 192 -9.12 5.46 -4.83
N MET A 193 -9.78 6.13 -5.78
CA MET A 193 -9.24 6.79 -6.97
C MET A 193 -8.95 5.88 -8.17
N TRP A 194 -9.16 4.58 -8.10
CA TRP A 194 -9.03 3.66 -9.23
C TRP A 194 -10.37 3.09 -9.65
N GLY A 195 -10.43 2.66 -10.91
CA GLY A 195 -11.60 2.02 -11.48
C GLY A 195 -12.86 2.84 -11.31
N GLU A 196 -13.93 2.22 -10.89
CA GLU A 196 -15.24 2.87 -10.66
C GLU A 196 -15.25 3.82 -9.44
N ARG A 197 -14.16 3.86 -8.65
CA ARG A 197 -13.96 4.82 -7.56
C ARG A 197 -13.10 6.02 -7.96
N GLY A 198 -12.81 6.16 -9.24
CA GLY A 198 -12.09 7.29 -9.83
C GLY A 198 -12.91 8.58 -9.84
N GLN A 199 -12.34 9.61 -10.44
CA GLN A 199 -13.02 10.90 -10.61
C GLN A 199 -14.01 10.85 -11.77
N LYS A 200 -15.12 11.60 -11.66
CA LYS A 200 -16.15 11.70 -12.69
C LYS A 200 -15.60 12.11 -14.07
N GLU A 201 -14.61 13.01 -14.08
CA GLU A 201 -13.95 13.52 -15.28
C GLU A 201 -12.84 12.58 -15.79
N GLY A 202 -12.75 11.39 -15.23
CA GLY A 202 -11.68 10.44 -15.48
C GLY A 202 -10.50 10.62 -14.53
N ALA A 203 -9.74 9.56 -14.37
CA ALA A 203 -8.62 9.52 -13.49
C ALA A 203 -7.46 10.38 -14.02
N GLN A 204 -6.96 11.29 -13.20
CA GLN A 204 -5.85 12.16 -13.54
C GLN A 204 -4.74 12.00 -12.50
N ARG A 205 -3.61 11.45 -12.93
CA ARG A 205 -2.47 11.18 -12.06
C ARG A 205 -1.94 12.43 -11.34
N ASN A 206 -1.92 13.57 -12.02
CA ASN A 206 -1.44 14.84 -11.48
C ASN A 206 -2.33 15.42 -10.36
N LYS A 207 -3.55 14.93 -10.19
CA LYS A 207 -4.45 15.37 -9.11
C LYS A 207 -4.34 14.53 -7.85
N TYR A 208 -3.59 13.45 -7.91
CA TYR A 208 -3.50 12.49 -6.81
C TYR A 208 -2.97 13.10 -5.51
N ASP A 209 -1.87 13.83 -5.60
CA ASP A 209 -1.26 14.49 -4.44
C ASP A 209 -2.14 15.58 -3.86
N MET A 210 -2.84 16.31 -4.72
CA MET A 210 -3.77 17.36 -4.29
C MET A 210 -4.94 16.75 -3.52
N ILE A 211 -5.48 15.61 -3.96
CA ILE A 211 -6.56 14.92 -3.26
C ILE A 211 -6.06 14.38 -1.92
N ALA A 212 -4.87 13.76 -1.89
CA ALA A 212 -4.25 13.31 -0.64
C ALA A 212 -4.07 14.46 0.35
N GLY A 213 -3.55 15.61 -0.12
CA GLY A 213 -3.42 16.81 0.70
C GLY A 213 -4.77 17.33 1.23
N ASN A 214 -5.80 17.34 0.39
CA ASN A 214 -7.15 17.74 0.81
C ASN A 214 -7.72 16.78 1.86
N MET A 215 -7.51 15.48 1.72
CA MET A 215 -7.96 14.49 2.72
C MET A 215 -7.26 14.69 4.07
N MET A 216 -5.97 15.02 4.07
CA MET A 216 -5.24 15.35 5.30
C MET A 216 -5.85 16.55 6.04
N MET A 217 -6.43 17.53 5.33
CA MET A 217 -7.16 18.64 5.97
C MET A 217 -8.41 18.19 6.72
N TYR A 218 -8.97 17.04 6.37
CA TYR A 218 -10.05 16.38 7.12
C TYR A 218 -9.54 15.40 8.20
N GLY A 219 -8.23 15.34 8.40
CA GLY A 219 -7.63 14.41 9.35
C GLY A 219 -7.62 12.95 8.89
N ILE A 220 -7.64 12.70 7.58
CA ILE A 220 -7.62 11.37 6.98
C ILE A 220 -6.44 11.28 6.03
N ASP A 221 -5.55 10.33 6.26
CA ASP A 221 -4.51 9.98 5.30
C ASP A 221 -5.10 9.07 4.20
N LEU A 222 -4.71 9.28 2.92
CA LEU A 222 -5.25 8.51 1.80
C LEU A 222 -4.86 7.03 1.89
N SER A 223 -3.66 6.72 2.36
CA SER A 223 -3.21 5.34 2.54
C SER A 223 -3.93 4.66 3.70
N ALA A 224 -4.28 5.41 4.76
CA ALA A 224 -5.16 4.93 5.82
C ALA A 224 -6.53 4.56 5.30
N TYR A 225 -7.12 5.41 4.45
CA TYR A 225 -8.39 5.13 3.81
C TYR A 225 -8.36 3.82 3.01
N MET A 226 -7.33 3.63 2.15
CA MET A 226 -7.13 2.38 1.42
C MET A 226 -6.98 1.17 2.38
N THR A 227 -6.16 1.33 3.41
CA THR A 227 -5.91 0.24 4.38
C THR A 227 -7.18 -0.18 5.12
N TYR A 228 -8.02 0.78 5.51
CA TYR A 228 -9.30 0.46 6.18
C TYR A 228 -10.27 -0.28 5.26
N ASP A 229 -10.31 0.08 3.98
CA ASP A 229 -11.09 -0.66 2.98
C ASP A 229 -10.55 -2.09 2.79
N ASP A 230 -9.23 -2.26 2.73
CA ASP A 230 -8.60 -3.57 2.60
C ASP A 230 -8.87 -4.46 3.81
N LEU A 231 -8.83 -3.90 5.02
CA LEU A 231 -9.21 -4.59 6.25
C LEU A 231 -10.68 -5.02 6.22
N SER A 232 -11.58 -4.10 5.84
CA SER A 232 -13.01 -4.38 5.75
C SER A 232 -13.34 -5.39 4.65
N GLY A 233 -12.70 -5.28 3.49
CA GLY A 233 -12.83 -6.24 2.39
C GLY A 233 -12.33 -7.63 2.76
N THR A 234 -11.24 -7.70 3.54
CA THR A 234 -10.73 -8.98 4.07
C THR A 234 -11.70 -9.62 5.07
N GLU A 235 -12.34 -8.83 5.95
CA GLU A 235 -13.37 -9.33 6.85
C GLU A 235 -14.62 -9.79 6.10
N TYR A 236 -15.00 -9.09 5.01
CA TYR A 236 -16.05 -9.54 4.11
C TYR A 236 -15.69 -10.89 3.47
N LEU A 237 -14.52 -10.99 2.85
CA LEU A 237 -14.02 -12.22 2.23
C LEU A 237 -14.04 -13.38 3.21
N ALA A 238 -13.52 -13.20 4.42
CA ALA A 238 -13.50 -14.22 5.47
C ALA A 238 -14.90 -14.59 6.00
N SER A 239 -15.94 -13.80 5.72
CA SER A 239 -17.33 -14.05 6.14
C SER A 239 -18.16 -14.81 5.12
N MET A 240 -17.64 -15.00 3.90
CA MET A 240 -18.33 -15.75 2.85
C MET A 240 -18.43 -17.23 3.20
N SER A 241 -19.58 -17.86 2.89
CA SER A 241 -19.81 -19.28 3.14
C SER A 241 -18.87 -20.21 2.36
N GLU A 242 -18.39 -19.73 1.22
CA GLU A 242 -17.47 -20.45 0.33
C GLU A 242 -16.03 -20.43 0.83
N VAL A 243 -15.71 -19.60 1.85
CA VAL A 243 -14.35 -19.34 2.31
C VAL A 243 -14.04 -20.04 3.63
N ASP A 244 -12.91 -20.74 3.68
CA ASP A 244 -12.30 -21.15 4.94
C ASP A 244 -11.59 -19.93 5.57
N ALA A 245 -12.24 -19.33 6.55
CA ALA A 245 -11.75 -18.15 7.26
C ALA A 245 -10.40 -18.36 7.99
N SER A 246 -9.96 -19.60 8.16
CA SER A 246 -8.64 -19.93 8.72
C SER A 246 -7.51 -19.90 7.68
N ARG A 247 -7.83 -19.86 6.39
CA ARG A 247 -6.90 -19.92 5.25
C ARG A 247 -7.07 -18.74 4.31
N VAL A 248 -6.96 -17.53 4.84
CA VAL A 248 -7.04 -16.29 4.07
C VAL A 248 -5.64 -15.72 3.86
N ALA A 249 -5.32 -15.38 2.63
CA ALA A 249 -4.07 -14.75 2.21
C ALA A 249 -4.32 -13.39 1.56
N CYS A 250 -3.27 -12.63 1.33
CA CYS A 250 -3.28 -11.45 0.45
C CYS A 250 -2.05 -11.43 -0.45
N VAL A 251 -2.21 -10.80 -1.60
CA VAL A 251 -1.13 -10.59 -2.56
C VAL A 251 -1.36 -9.29 -3.30
N GLY A 252 -0.27 -8.61 -3.62
CA GLY A 252 -0.31 -7.43 -4.46
C GLY A 252 1.07 -7.02 -4.92
N TRP A 253 1.13 -6.22 -5.97
CA TRP A 253 2.39 -5.67 -6.47
C TRP A 253 2.36 -4.16 -6.56
N SER A 254 3.56 -3.53 -6.50
CA SER A 254 3.72 -2.09 -6.44
C SER A 254 2.89 -1.50 -5.28
N MET A 255 2.01 -0.53 -5.49
CA MET A 255 1.08 -0.04 -4.47
C MET A 255 0.28 -1.19 -3.80
N GLY A 256 -0.14 -2.20 -4.58
CA GLY A 256 -0.76 -3.41 -4.03
C GLY A 256 0.17 -4.20 -3.12
N GLY A 257 1.49 -4.20 -3.40
CA GLY A 257 2.51 -4.78 -2.52
C GLY A 257 2.59 -4.05 -1.19
N TYR A 258 2.56 -2.72 -1.19
CA TYR A 258 2.44 -1.91 0.01
C TYR A 258 1.17 -2.28 0.81
N ARG A 259 0.01 -2.31 0.15
CA ARG A 259 -1.26 -2.70 0.76
C ARG A 259 -1.22 -4.13 1.34
N ALA A 260 -0.53 -5.06 0.66
CA ALA A 260 -0.43 -6.46 1.10
C ALA A 260 0.38 -6.61 2.40
N TRP A 261 1.53 -5.95 2.53
CA TRP A 261 2.30 -6.05 3.77
C TRP A 261 1.62 -5.28 4.92
N MET A 262 0.97 -4.13 4.63
CA MET A 262 0.16 -3.43 5.63
C MET A 262 -0.99 -4.30 6.14
N LEU A 263 -1.73 -4.92 5.23
CA LEU A 263 -2.82 -5.82 5.57
C LEU A 263 -2.32 -7.03 6.37
N SER A 264 -1.18 -7.61 6.00
CA SER A 264 -0.53 -8.71 6.74
C SER A 264 -0.12 -8.30 8.16
N ALA A 265 0.36 -7.07 8.32
CA ALA A 265 0.73 -6.54 9.64
C ALA A 265 -0.50 -6.26 10.53
N LEU A 266 -1.59 -5.74 9.96
CA LEU A 266 -2.73 -5.21 10.70
C LEU A 266 -3.89 -6.19 10.88
N SER A 267 -4.06 -7.16 9.98
CA SER A 267 -5.15 -8.15 10.05
C SER A 267 -4.68 -9.47 10.68
N ASP A 268 -5.47 -10.04 11.59
CA ASP A 268 -5.26 -11.40 12.08
C ASP A 268 -5.88 -12.47 11.17
N ARG A 269 -6.69 -12.06 10.18
CA ARG A 269 -7.25 -12.95 9.16
C ARG A 269 -6.16 -13.45 8.21
N ILE A 270 -5.24 -12.58 7.84
CA ILE A 270 -4.18 -12.91 6.88
C ILE A 270 -3.17 -13.87 7.52
N LYS A 271 -3.01 -15.04 6.88
CA LYS A 271 -2.06 -16.08 7.28
C LYS A 271 -0.80 -16.09 6.43
N VAL A 272 -0.94 -15.66 5.16
CA VAL A 272 0.14 -15.53 4.20
C VAL A 272 -0.05 -14.22 3.44
N GLY A 273 0.99 -13.41 3.35
CA GLY A 273 1.02 -12.19 2.55
C GLY A 273 2.17 -12.23 1.55
N ALA A 274 1.91 -11.86 0.31
CA ALA A 274 2.92 -11.68 -0.72
C ALA A 274 2.93 -10.22 -1.19
N SER A 275 4.01 -9.51 -0.83
CA SER A 275 4.28 -8.15 -1.29
C SER A 275 5.28 -8.20 -2.43
N VAL A 276 4.85 -7.80 -3.62
CA VAL A 276 5.68 -7.82 -4.82
C VAL A 276 6.03 -6.40 -5.23
N CYS A 277 7.30 -6.12 -5.47
CA CYS A 277 7.83 -4.84 -5.92
C CYS A 277 7.58 -3.65 -4.97
N TRP A 278 7.42 -3.91 -3.68
CA TRP A 278 7.36 -2.87 -2.64
C TRP A 278 7.90 -3.39 -1.30
N MET A 279 9.22 -3.27 -1.14
CA MET A 279 9.92 -3.50 0.12
C MET A 279 11.08 -2.52 0.18
N VAL A 280 10.78 -1.30 0.61
CA VAL A 280 11.76 -0.21 0.72
C VAL A 280 11.64 0.42 2.10
N THR A 281 12.76 0.83 2.66
CA THR A 281 12.79 1.56 3.93
C THR A 281 12.54 3.05 3.70
N THR A 282 12.04 3.76 4.70
CA THR A 282 11.73 5.19 4.59
C THR A 282 12.99 6.01 4.27
N ASP A 283 14.12 5.67 4.87
CA ASP A 283 15.40 6.34 4.64
C ASP A 283 15.89 6.18 3.20
N GLU A 284 15.78 4.99 2.60
CA GLU A 284 16.10 4.81 1.19
C GLU A 284 15.11 5.53 0.27
N GLN A 285 13.83 5.42 0.57
CA GLN A 285 12.77 5.99 -0.24
C GLN A 285 12.82 7.52 -0.25
N MET A 286 13.18 8.15 0.86
CA MET A 286 13.22 9.60 1.03
C MET A 286 14.60 10.21 0.79
N SER A 287 15.61 9.42 0.43
CA SER A 287 16.93 9.96 0.10
C SER A 287 16.93 10.65 -1.27
N PHE A 288 17.74 11.70 -1.44
CA PHE A 288 17.91 12.38 -2.73
C PHE A 288 18.38 11.44 -3.86
N LYS A 289 19.07 10.37 -3.51
CA LYS A 289 19.58 9.38 -4.48
C LYS A 289 18.48 8.53 -5.08
N TYR A 290 17.47 8.14 -4.29
CA TYR A 290 16.45 7.18 -4.67
C TYR A 290 15.03 7.75 -4.67
N SER A 291 14.85 8.94 -4.10
CA SER A 291 13.53 9.56 -3.96
C SER A 291 12.88 9.82 -5.32
N ARG A 292 11.70 9.30 -5.50
CA ARG A 292 10.82 9.62 -6.63
C ARG A 292 10.00 10.88 -6.34
N THR A 293 10.67 11.92 -5.88
CA THR A 293 10.05 13.17 -5.46
C THR A 293 9.25 13.86 -6.55
N GLU A 294 9.45 13.48 -7.82
CA GLU A 294 8.77 14.08 -8.97
C GLU A 294 7.36 13.52 -9.23
N ASN A 295 7.02 12.39 -8.65
CA ASN A 295 5.82 11.64 -9.03
C ASN A 295 4.73 11.55 -7.96
N GLY A 296 4.89 12.20 -6.81
CA GLY A 296 3.88 12.17 -5.73
C GLY A 296 3.51 10.76 -5.24
N GLY A 297 4.35 9.77 -5.51
CA GLY A 297 4.06 8.38 -5.19
C GLY A 297 3.97 8.07 -3.69
N PHE A 298 4.36 9.03 -2.86
CA PHE A 298 4.34 8.91 -1.40
C PHE A 298 3.01 9.27 -0.76
N ALA A 299 2.09 9.89 -1.50
CA ALA A 299 0.72 10.09 -1.04
C ALA A 299 -0.01 8.77 -0.74
N ASN A 300 0.60 7.63 -1.11
CA ASN A 300 0.08 6.29 -0.81
C ASN A 300 0.64 5.69 0.48
N CYS A 301 1.56 6.35 1.16
CA CYS A 301 2.21 5.86 2.38
C CYS A 301 1.83 6.72 3.56
N PHE A 302 1.73 6.13 4.76
CA PHE A 302 1.51 6.98 5.94
C PHE A 302 2.77 7.73 6.33
N PRO A 303 2.60 8.91 6.95
CA PRO A 303 3.68 9.55 7.66
C PRO A 303 4.10 8.67 8.85
N GLY A 304 5.38 8.38 8.99
CA GLY A 304 5.80 7.58 10.14
C GLY A 304 7.26 7.32 10.23
#